data_d67301d90669e933605d4e3dab2ca88c
#
_entry.id   d67301d90669e933605d4e3dab2ca88c
#
_cell.length_a   1.000
_cell.length_b   1.000
_cell.length_c   1.000
_cell.angle_alpha   90.00
_cell.angle_beta   90.00
_cell.angle_gamma   90.00
#
_symmetry.space_group_name_H-M   'P 1'
#
loop_
_entity.id
_entity.type
_entity.pdbx_description
1 polymer ?
#
loop_
_entity_poly.entity_id
_entity_poly.type
_entity_poly.pdbx_seq_one_letter_code
_entity_poly.pdbx_strand_id
1 'polypeptide(L)'
;MKAPVDEMLVTDIAGRVAVVVTDMMTAADGLIRLGFARQSDRWERAIADDNDRQALVAALIDLDALFSTGRDWSPQALVEYYREIGVVRSGYRSVAWRGPAQYVIERHD
;
A
#
# COMPACT_ATOMS: atom_id res chain seq x y z
N MET A 1 -13.00 4.43 -7.36
CA MET A 1 -11.61 4.41 -7.85
C MET A 1 -11.21 2.97 -8.17
N LYS A 2 -10.69 2.75 -9.35
CA LYS A 2 -10.28 1.42 -9.78
C LYS A 2 -8.77 1.30 -9.74
N ALA A 3 -8.24 0.19 -9.20
CA ALA A 3 -6.80 -0.04 -9.15
C ALA A 3 -6.21 -0.10 -10.57
N PRO A 4 -4.97 0.38 -10.77
CA PRO A 4 -4.28 0.16 -12.03
C PRO A 4 -4.20 -1.33 -12.35
N VAL A 5 -4.27 -1.66 -13.63
CA VAL A 5 -4.20 -3.06 -14.10
C VAL A 5 -2.86 -3.67 -13.70
N ASP A 6 -2.90 -4.90 -13.17
CA ASP A 6 -1.73 -5.67 -12.77
C ASP A 6 -0.89 -5.01 -11.67
N GLU A 7 -1.55 -4.24 -10.80
CA GLU A 7 -0.88 -3.60 -9.68
C GLU A 7 -1.63 -3.85 -8.37
N MET A 8 -0.90 -3.78 -7.25
CA MET A 8 -1.49 -3.76 -5.92
C MET A 8 -1.52 -2.33 -5.42
N LEU A 9 -2.70 -1.82 -5.08
CA LEU A 9 -2.86 -0.46 -4.59
C LEU A 9 -3.16 -0.46 -3.10
N VAL A 10 -2.25 0.11 -2.31
CA VAL A 10 -2.47 0.31 -0.88
C VAL A 10 -3.26 1.59 -0.71
N THR A 11 -4.50 1.48 -0.24
CA THR A 11 -5.39 2.64 -0.07
C THR A 11 -5.45 3.14 1.37
N ASP A 12 -5.19 2.28 2.35
CA ASP A 12 -5.19 2.64 3.77
C ASP A 12 -4.11 1.85 4.49
N ILE A 13 -3.32 2.51 5.34
CA ILE A 13 -2.32 1.83 6.17
C ILE A 13 -2.01 2.60 7.45
N ALA A 14 -2.42 3.86 7.57
CA ALA A 14 -2.14 4.68 8.75
C ALA A 14 -3.08 4.40 9.93
N GLY A 15 -4.23 3.78 9.67
CA GLY A 15 -5.22 3.47 10.69
C GLY A 15 -5.03 2.10 11.31
N ARG A 16 -6.12 1.51 11.77
CA ARG A 16 -6.12 0.19 12.42
C ARG A 16 -6.25 -0.96 11.45
N VAL A 17 -6.58 -0.68 10.20
CA VAL A 17 -6.77 -1.69 9.18
C VAL A 17 -6.02 -1.25 7.93
N ALA A 18 -5.21 -2.15 7.39
CA ALA A 18 -4.59 -1.95 6.09
C ALA A 18 -5.54 -2.44 5.01
N VAL A 19 -5.67 -1.68 3.93
CA VAL A 19 -6.53 -2.03 2.82
C VAL A 19 -5.72 -2.02 1.53
N VAL A 20 -5.81 -3.11 0.78
CA VAL A 20 -5.16 -3.26 -0.52
C VAL A 20 -6.22 -3.63 -1.55
N VAL A 21 -6.19 -2.95 -2.68
CA VAL A 21 -7.07 -3.23 -3.83
C VAL A 21 -6.20 -3.74 -4.97
N THR A 22 -6.58 -4.87 -5.56
CA THR A 22 -5.84 -5.44 -6.68
C THR A 22 -6.75 -6.33 -7.51
N ASP A 23 -6.51 -6.31 -8.83
CA ASP A 23 -7.12 -7.25 -9.76
C ASP A 23 -6.17 -8.42 -10.08
N MET A 24 -4.96 -8.44 -9.49
CA MET A 24 -3.97 -9.49 -9.75
C MET A 24 -4.29 -10.75 -8.96
N MET A 25 -4.61 -11.83 -9.67
CA MET A 25 -4.83 -13.13 -9.03
C MET A 25 -3.54 -13.64 -8.37
N THR A 26 -2.38 -13.34 -8.96
CA THR A 26 -1.09 -13.78 -8.43
C THR A 26 -0.69 -13.03 -7.16
N ALA A 27 -1.27 -11.87 -6.91
CA ALA A 27 -1.00 -11.11 -5.69
C ALA A 27 -1.64 -11.74 -4.45
N ALA A 28 -2.66 -12.57 -4.62
CA ALA A 28 -3.41 -13.16 -3.51
C ALA A 28 -2.51 -13.96 -2.57
N ASP A 29 -1.59 -14.77 -3.08
CA ASP A 29 -0.71 -15.58 -2.25
C ASP A 29 0.17 -14.71 -1.34
N GLY A 30 0.74 -13.63 -1.88
CA GLY A 30 1.55 -12.71 -1.10
C GLY A 30 0.74 -12.02 -0.02
N LEU A 31 -0.48 -11.57 -0.35
CA LEU A 31 -1.35 -10.90 0.60
C LEU A 31 -1.81 -11.85 1.71
N ILE A 32 -2.15 -13.10 1.36
CA ILE A 32 -2.54 -14.10 2.37
C ILE A 32 -1.39 -14.37 3.33
N ARG A 33 -0.17 -14.47 2.83
CA ARG A 33 1.02 -14.68 3.67
C ARG A 33 1.24 -13.53 4.65
N LEU A 34 0.83 -12.32 4.27
CA LEU A 34 0.93 -11.14 5.14
C LEU A 34 -0.26 -11.03 6.10
N GLY A 35 -1.21 -11.95 6.04
CA GLY A 35 -2.35 -11.95 6.94
C GLY A 35 -3.58 -11.21 6.43
N PHE A 36 -3.59 -10.83 5.15
CA PHE A 36 -4.77 -10.20 4.56
C PHE A 36 -5.85 -11.22 4.26
N ALA A 37 -7.11 -10.80 4.42
CA ALA A 37 -8.29 -11.57 4.04
C ALA A 37 -9.09 -10.79 3.01
N ARG A 38 -9.66 -11.49 2.06
CA ARG A 38 -10.46 -10.85 1.02
C ARG A 38 -11.83 -10.46 1.57
N GLN A 39 -12.21 -9.21 1.35
CA GLN A 39 -13.49 -8.64 1.76
C GLN A 39 -14.12 -7.96 0.55
N SER A 40 -15.08 -8.62 -0.09
CA SER A 40 -15.71 -8.12 -1.32
C SER A 40 -14.71 -7.86 -2.44
N ASP A 41 -14.43 -6.57 -2.70
CA ASP A 41 -13.57 -6.13 -3.78
C ASP A 41 -12.17 -5.72 -3.32
N ARG A 42 -11.83 -5.97 -2.05
CA ARG A 42 -10.56 -5.52 -1.48
C ARG A 42 -10.03 -6.53 -0.48
N TRP A 43 -8.77 -6.31 -0.08
CA TRP A 43 -8.09 -7.11 0.92
C TRP A 43 -7.85 -6.28 2.16
N GLU A 44 -8.13 -6.84 3.34
CA GLU A 44 -8.01 -6.13 4.61
C GLU A 44 -7.18 -6.94 5.60
N ARG A 45 -6.43 -6.23 6.42
CA ARG A 45 -5.64 -6.80 7.50
C ARG A 45 -5.63 -5.83 8.68
N ALA A 46 -5.94 -6.35 9.87
CA ALA A 46 -5.82 -5.55 11.09
C ALA A 46 -4.35 -5.26 11.39
N ILE A 47 -4.08 -4.08 11.93
CA ILE A 47 -2.74 -3.64 12.34
C ILE A 47 -2.71 -3.63 13.86
N ALA A 48 -1.80 -4.40 14.45
CA ALA A 48 -1.73 -4.57 15.91
C ALA A 48 -1.15 -3.34 16.60
N ASP A 49 -0.04 -2.79 16.07
CA ASP A 49 0.67 -1.65 16.63
C ASP A 49 1.56 -1.01 15.55
N ASP A 50 2.33 -0.01 15.94
CA ASP A 50 3.20 0.67 14.97
C ASP A 50 4.36 -0.20 14.49
N ASN A 51 4.90 -1.07 15.32
CA ASN A 51 5.94 -2.01 14.89
C ASN A 51 5.39 -2.96 13.82
N ASP A 52 4.17 -3.46 14.02
CA ASP A 52 3.50 -4.29 13.04
C ASP A 52 3.28 -3.53 11.72
N ARG A 53 2.86 -2.26 11.82
CA ARG A 53 2.68 -1.41 10.64
C ARG A 53 3.98 -1.21 9.87
N GLN A 54 5.09 -0.96 10.59
CA GLN A 54 6.39 -0.79 9.96
C GLN A 54 6.80 -2.04 9.18
N ALA A 55 6.64 -3.20 9.78
CA ALA A 55 6.96 -4.47 9.14
C ALA A 55 6.06 -4.72 7.91
N LEU A 56 4.78 -4.37 8.03
CA LEU A 56 3.83 -4.52 6.94
C LEU A 56 4.17 -3.61 5.76
N VAL A 57 4.52 -2.35 6.03
CA VAL A 57 4.95 -1.41 4.98
C VAL A 57 6.16 -1.97 4.24
N ALA A 58 7.17 -2.45 4.96
CA ALA A 58 8.36 -3.03 4.33
C ALA A 58 8.00 -4.23 3.46
N ALA A 59 7.12 -5.10 3.94
CA ALA A 59 6.71 -6.28 3.18
C ALA A 59 5.92 -5.89 1.91
N LEU A 60 5.06 -4.88 2.00
CA LEU A 60 4.32 -4.40 0.83
C LEU A 60 5.25 -3.77 -0.19
N ILE A 61 6.28 -3.05 0.25
CA ILE A 61 7.31 -2.53 -0.65
C ILE A 61 8.03 -3.67 -1.38
N ASP A 62 8.35 -4.75 -0.67
CA ASP A 62 8.98 -5.93 -1.26
C ASP A 62 8.08 -6.61 -2.30
N LEU A 63 6.77 -6.49 -2.16
CA LEU A 63 5.81 -6.98 -3.15
C LEU A 63 5.59 -5.98 -4.30
N ASP A 64 6.33 -4.88 -4.29
CA ASP A 64 6.25 -3.83 -5.32
C ASP A 64 4.88 -3.14 -5.37
N ALA A 65 4.23 -2.99 -4.23
CA ALA A 65 2.93 -2.35 -4.14
C ALA A 65 3.00 -0.85 -4.46
N LEU A 66 1.88 -0.31 -4.92
CA LEU A 66 1.70 1.13 -5.12
C LEU A 66 1.06 1.72 -3.87
N PHE A 67 1.60 2.83 -3.37
CA PHE A 67 1.05 3.52 -2.22
C PHE A 67 0.28 4.74 -2.71
N SER A 68 -1.02 4.81 -2.39
CA SER A 68 -1.85 5.93 -2.85
C SER A 68 -1.43 7.23 -2.17
N THR A 69 -1.61 8.33 -2.90
CA THR A 69 -1.39 9.69 -2.39
C THR A 69 -2.75 10.31 -2.07
N GLY A 70 -2.75 11.35 -1.25
CA GLY A 70 -3.98 12.02 -0.86
C GLY A 70 -3.71 13.01 0.24
N ARG A 71 -4.78 13.42 0.92
CA ARG A 71 -4.70 14.34 2.05
C ARG A 71 -4.41 13.55 3.33
N ASP A 72 -3.91 14.26 4.32
CA ASP A 72 -3.63 13.72 5.65
C ASP A 72 -2.61 12.58 5.61
N TRP A 73 -2.83 11.55 6.41
CA TRP A 73 -1.94 10.40 6.45
C TRP A 73 -2.27 9.39 5.36
N SER A 74 -2.04 9.78 4.10
CA SER A 74 -2.14 8.82 2.99
C SER A 74 -1.06 7.73 3.14
N PRO A 75 -1.22 6.57 2.48
CA PRO A 75 -0.17 5.55 2.49
C PRO A 75 1.19 6.08 2.06
N GLN A 76 1.25 6.91 1.02
CA GLN A 76 2.49 7.51 0.55
C GLN A 76 3.13 8.39 1.63
N ALA A 77 2.33 9.22 2.32
CA ALA A 77 2.84 10.08 3.38
C ALA A 77 3.43 9.27 4.52
N LEU A 78 2.82 8.15 4.89
CA LEU A 78 3.31 7.28 5.93
C LEU A 78 4.65 6.63 5.55
N VAL A 79 4.78 6.15 4.30
CA VAL A 79 6.05 5.60 3.83
C VAL A 79 7.15 6.65 3.89
N GLU A 80 6.85 7.89 3.48
CA GLU A 80 7.83 8.98 3.52
C GLU A 80 8.23 9.30 4.96
N TYR A 81 7.30 9.28 5.89
CA TYR A 81 7.62 9.45 7.30
C TYR A 81 8.57 8.35 7.80
N TYR A 82 8.29 7.09 7.45
CA TYR A 82 9.16 5.97 7.84
C TYR A 82 10.53 6.04 7.19
N ARG A 83 10.64 6.57 5.99
CA ARG A 83 11.94 6.81 5.34
C ARG A 83 12.70 7.92 6.07
N GLU A 84 12.01 8.97 6.46
CA GLU A 84 12.60 10.10 7.15
C GLU A 84 13.21 9.69 8.50
N ILE A 85 12.55 8.83 9.24
CA ILE A 85 13.06 8.33 10.54
C ILE A 85 13.97 7.11 10.40
N GLY A 86 14.25 6.67 9.18
CA GLY A 86 15.21 5.60 8.92
C GLY A 86 14.67 4.17 9.10
N VAL A 87 13.36 4.01 9.24
CA VAL A 87 12.73 2.69 9.38
C VAL A 87 12.64 1.97 8.03
N VAL A 88 12.28 2.71 6.98
CA VAL A 88 12.24 2.21 5.61
C VAL A 88 13.41 2.80 4.85
N ARG A 89 14.23 1.94 4.24
CA ARG A 89 15.45 2.36 3.53
C ARG A 89 15.41 2.05 2.04
N SER A 90 14.46 1.25 1.60
CA SER A 90 14.32 0.89 0.19
C SER A 90 13.48 1.92 -0.55
N GLY A 91 13.60 1.93 -1.88
CA GLY A 91 12.70 2.69 -2.73
C GLY A 91 11.32 2.06 -2.78
N TYR A 92 10.34 2.82 -3.23
CA TYR A 92 8.96 2.36 -3.34
C TYR A 92 8.27 3.10 -4.49
N ARG A 93 7.03 2.70 -4.80
CA ARG A 93 6.24 3.36 -5.84
C ARG A 93 4.97 3.94 -5.23
N SER A 94 4.55 5.09 -5.74
CA SER A 94 3.30 5.74 -5.34
C SER A 94 2.45 6.01 -6.57
N VAL A 95 1.16 6.26 -6.33
CA VAL A 95 0.23 6.63 -7.40
C VAL A 95 -0.55 7.87 -7.00
N ALA A 96 -0.63 8.83 -7.92
CA ALA A 96 -1.43 10.04 -7.77
C ALA A 96 -2.54 10.05 -8.81
N TRP A 97 -3.76 10.30 -8.38
CA TRP A 97 -4.90 10.38 -9.27
C TRP A 97 -5.04 11.79 -9.81
N ARG A 98 -5.21 11.89 -11.13
CA ARG A 98 -5.36 13.18 -11.83
C ARG A 98 -6.79 13.40 -12.34
N GLY A 99 -7.64 12.37 -12.22
CA GLY A 99 -9.02 12.40 -12.64
C GLY A 99 -9.65 11.04 -12.47
N PRO A 100 -10.92 10.84 -12.85
CA PRO A 100 -11.63 9.58 -12.57
C PRO A 100 -10.96 8.33 -13.15
N ALA A 101 -10.25 8.48 -14.29
CA ALA A 101 -9.61 7.37 -14.97
C ALA A 101 -8.14 7.64 -15.28
N GLN A 102 -7.56 8.70 -14.70
CA GLN A 102 -6.19 9.12 -14.99
C GLN A 102 -5.35 9.08 -13.71
N TYR A 103 -4.17 8.50 -13.80
CA TYR A 103 -3.25 8.42 -12.68
C TYR A 103 -1.80 8.49 -13.17
N VAL A 104 -0.91 8.85 -12.24
CA VAL A 104 0.54 8.88 -12.49
C VAL A 104 1.21 8.00 -11.44
N ILE A 105 2.05 7.07 -11.90
CA ILE A 105 2.87 6.24 -11.01
C ILE A 105 4.25 6.87 -10.93
N GLU A 106 4.73 7.08 -9.70
CA GLU A 106 6.05 7.64 -9.46
C GLU A 106 6.89 6.64 -8.66
N ARG A 107 8.16 6.52 -9.04
CA ARG A 107 9.12 5.72 -8.28
C ARG A 107 9.98 6.64 -7.42
N HIS A 108 10.12 6.27 -6.15
CA HIS A 108 10.96 7.01 -5.17
C HIS A 108 12.12 6.11 -4.76
N ASP A 109 13.31 6.49 -5.15
CA ASP A 109 14.53 5.72 -4.84
C ASP A 109 15.20 6.16 -3.55
#